data_a78719d581c9063cded9e8b0a8cb12f9
#
_entry.id   a78719d581c9063cded9e8b0a8cb12f9
#
_cell.length_a   1.000
_cell.length_b   1.000
_cell.length_c   1.000
_cell.angle_alpha   90.00
_cell.angle_beta   90.00
_cell.angle_gamma   90.00
#
_symmetry.space_group_name_H-M   'P 1'
#
loop_
_entity.id
_entity.type
_entity.pdbx_description
1 polymer ?
#
loop_
_entity_poly.entity_id
_entity_poly.type
_entity_poly.pdbx_seq_one_letter_code
_entity_poly.pdbx_strand_id
1 'polypeptide(L)'
;MPIKIILGIFCVAESAYYLMQDTGLLPRDEFNAAGHFDSIAGLTICLSVCVPVFLNGFRRSNTPSSIFMGICLLACVLTVILSKSRIGTIYVVVCIMLMFFKGKRLRIALALIAVTLVVLSAFLIKTDSTEGRLFILSQTFMLIMRKPLSGWGMKGFESQYMNVQADFFSAHPQSPFAMLADNVRHPLNEFLYVASNYGVIVLFILCACICLVCLYYKKNRTEEGKLGMEILTGILMFSLFSYPFHYLFVWIMLIYALFLVFANFITRKRTRRWVIGGSVVLLLTLGYWKARQFYLEKEWLEVEEASRYKSSRTILPQYKRLYTKLYDNSHFLYNYAFLLREAGEYEEALQIAKECNLRLADYDLSLLLGDINSDLRNDEEAVSYYTLAHNMCPNRFAPLCAIYDIYKSQGNREKCMNLIKEILDKPIKVPSRATMEYVDYIRSEAKNYNL
;
A
#
# COMPACT_ATOMS: atom_id res chain seq x y z
N MET A 1 -2.45 21.38 25.31
CA MET A 1 -3.60 22.02 24.64
C MET A 1 -3.38 22.21 23.13
N PRO A 2 -2.27 22.77 22.61
CA PRO A 2 -2.12 23.06 21.17
C PRO A 2 -2.21 21.81 20.25
N ILE A 3 -1.60 20.69 20.62
CA ILE A 3 -1.60 19.48 19.78
C ILE A 3 -3.03 18.95 19.52
N LYS A 4 -3.91 18.99 20.53
CA LYS A 4 -5.31 18.53 20.38
C LYS A 4 -6.10 19.42 19.40
N ILE A 5 -5.82 20.72 19.38
CA ILE A 5 -6.45 21.67 18.46
C ILE A 5 -5.98 21.40 17.03
N ILE A 6 -4.66 21.23 16.83
CA ILE A 6 -4.08 20.92 15.52
C ILE A 6 -4.65 19.63 14.97
N LEU A 7 -4.68 18.56 15.76
CA LEU A 7 -5.28 17.28 15.37
C LEU A 7 -6.77 17.44 15.07
N GLY A 8 -7.49 18.25 15.85
CA GLY A 8 -8.92 18.51 15.62
C GLY A 8 -9.19 19.22 14.29
N ILE A 9 -8.44 20.27 13.99
CA ILE A 9 -8.54 20.99 12.72
C ILE A 9 -8.25 20.04 11.55
N PHE A 10 -7.16 19.28 11.63
CA PHE A 10 -6.81 18.28 10.61
C PHE A 10 -7.96 17.27 10.38
N CYS A 11 -8.47 16.65 11.44
CA CYS A 11 -9.52 15.64 11.33
C CYS A 11 -10.82 16.20 10.77
N VAL A 12 -11.22 17.42 11.18
CA VAL A 12 -12.43 18.06 10.64
C VAL A 12 -12.26 18.42 9.16
N ALA A 13 -11.09 18.95 8.78
CA ALA A 13 -10.79 19.29 7.39
C ALA A 13 -10.81 18.05 6.49
N GLU A 14 -10.12 16.94 6.88
CA GLU A 14 -10.12 15.69 6.11
C GLU A 14 -11.50 15.04 6.05
N SER A 15 -12.26 15.09 7.15
CA SER A 15 -13.64 14.57 7.15
C SER A 15 -14.55 15.37 6.22
N ALA A 16 -14.44 16.70 6.22
CA ALA A 16 -15.22 17.55 5.32
C ALA A 16 -14.84 17.31 3.85
N TYR A 17 -13.54 17.20 3.56
CA TYR A 17 -13.06 16.92 2.20
C TYR A 17 -13.55 15.55 1.70
N TYR A 18 -13.45 14.50 2.52
CA TYR A 18 -14.01 13.19 2.22
C TYR A 18 -15.51 13.26 1.90
N LEU A 19 -16.30 13.95 2.73
CA LEU A 19 -17.74 14.09 2.53
C LEU A 19 -18.07 14.84 1.23
N MET A 20 -17.30 15.87 0.87
CA MET A 20 -17.46 16.58 -0.39
C MET A 20 -17.15 15.68 -1.60
N GLN A 21 -16.14 14.80 -1.49
CA GLN A 21 -15.88 13.78 -2.49
C GLN A 21 -16.98 12.72 -2.54
N ASP A 22 -17.46 12.25 -1.40
CA ASP A 22 -18.47 11.20 -1.33
C ASP A 22 -19.83 11.66 -1.87
N THR A 23 -20.17 12.93 -1.67
CA THR A 23 -21.38 13.58 -2.23
C THR A 23 -21.24 14.02 -3.69
N GLY A 24 -20.05 13.94 -4.28
CA GLY A 24 -19.80 14.36 -5.67
C GLY A 24 -19.58 15.86 -5.85
N LEU A 25 -19.43 16.63 -4.77
CA LEU A 25 -19.12 18.08 -4.83
C LEU A 25 -17.65 18.32 -5.22
N LEU A 26 -16.76 17.37 -4.95
CA LEU A 26 -15.37 17.40 -5.38
C LEU A 26 -15.05 16.17 -6.23
N PRO A 27 -14.05 16.26 -7.13
CA PRO A 27 -13.61 15.11 -7.92
C PRO A 27 -13.13 13.99 -7.00
N ARG A 28 -13.47 12.75 -7.38
CA ARG A 28 -12.98 11.52 -6.76
C ARG A 28 -11.83 11.00 -7.59
N ASP A 29 -10.91 10.26 -6.97
CA ASP A 29 -10.09 9.32 -7.72
C ASP A 29 -10.97 8.23 -8.33
N GLU A 30 -10.51 7.60 -9.41
CA GLU A 30 -11.32 6.73 -10.30
C GLU A 30 -12.21 5.71 -9.58
N PHE A 31 -11.88 5.35 -8.33
CA PHE A 31 -12.58 4.27 -7.62
C PHE A 31 -13.23 4.67 -6.29
N ASN A 32 -12.72 5.68 -5.55
CA ASN A 32 -13.22 5.96 -4.19
C ASN A 32 -12.98 7.40 -3.72
N ALA A 33 -13.83 7.87 -2.80
CA ALA A 33 -13.53 9.04 -1.97
C ALA A 33 -12.54 8.63 -0.87
N ALA A 34 -11.38 9.26 -0.78
CA ALA A 34 -10.34 8.94 0.19
C ALA A 34 -9.72 10.17 0.89
N GLY A 35 -10.31 11.35 0.75
CA GLY A 35 -9.71 12.59 1.24
C GLY A 35 -8.48 12.96 0.42
N HIS A 36 -7.41 13.39 1.09
CA HIS A 36 -6.09 13.61 0.48
C HIS A 36 -5.19 12.37 0.55
N PHE A 37 -5.74 11.20 0.87
CA PHE A 37 -5.00 9.95 0.95
C PHE A 37 -5.16 9.14 -0.33
N ASP A 38 -4.18 8.32 -0.63
CA ASP A 38 -4.16 7.36 -1.74
C ASP A 38 -5.19 6.22 -1.57
N SER A 39 -5.69 6.04 -0.34
CA SER A 39 -6.66 4.98 -0.05
C SER A 39 -7.59 5.30 1.12
N ILE A 40 -8.76 4.67 1.11
CA ILE A 40 -9.70 4.69 2.25
C ILE A 40 -9.01 4.20 3.54
N ALA A 41 -8.10 3.23 3.43
CA ALA A 41 -7.36 2.71 4.57
C ALA A 41 -6.48 3.80 5.21
N GLY A 42 -5.79 4.61 4.40
CA GLY A 42 -4.99 5.74 4.87
C GLY A 42 -5.81 6.79 5.61
N LEU A 43 -6.92 7.23 5.02
CA LEU A 43 -7.83 8.16 5.66
C LEU A 43 -8.34 7.63 7.01
N THR A 44 -8.84 6.39 7.01
CA THR A 44 -9.51 5.84 8.20
C THR A 44 -8.54 5.54 9.33
N ILE A 45 -7.30 5.14 9.06
CA ILE A 45 -6.30 4.97 10.10
C ILE A 45 -5.92 6.30 10.74
N CYS A 46 -5.67 7.34 9.93
CA CYS A 46 -5.29 8.66 10.44
C CYS A 46 -6.39 9.28 11.31
N LEU A 47 -7.67 9.15 10.92
CA LEU A 47 -8.78 9.61 11.72
C LEU A 47 -9.00 8.76 12.97
N SER A 48 -8.95 7.44 12.83
CA SER A 48 -9.23 6.50 13.94
C SER A 48 -8.24 6.65 15.09
N VAL A 49 -6.94 6.79 14.83
CA VAL A 49 -5.92 6.94 15.90
C VAL A 49 -6.05 8.23 16.69
N CYS A 50 -6.82 9.22 16.18
CA CYS A 50 -7.15 10.45 16.89
C CYS A 50 -8.34 10.30 17.86
N VAL A 51 -9.21 9.30 17.65
CA VAL A 51 -10.42 9.09 18.47
C VAL A 51 -10.15 9.05 19.96
N PRO A 52 -9.15 8.31 20.49
CA PRO A 52 -8.84 8.33 21.93
C PRO A 52 -8.48 9.72 22.46
N VAL A 53 -7.81 10.54 21.63
CA VAL A 53 -7.40 11.92 22.01
C VAL A 53 -8.63 12.79 22.22
N PHE A 54 -9.60 12.69 21.30
CA PHE A 54 -10.85 13.48 21.38
C PHE A 54 -11.77 12.95 22.47
N LEU A 55 -11.90 11.64 22.66
CA LEU A 55 -12.63 11.03 23.76
C LEU A 55 -12.09 11.49 25.12
N ASN A 56 -10.76 11.48 25.30
CA ASN A 56 -10.12 11.95 26.54
C ASN A 56 -10.31 13.45 26.72
N GLY A 57 -10.20 14.23 25.62
CA GLY A 57 -10.43 15.68 25.63
C GLY A 57 -11.88 16.04 25.99
N PHE A 58 -12.86 15.37 25.39
CA PHE A 58 -14.29 15.57 25.66
C PHE A 58 -14.64 15.37 27.14
N ARG A 59 -14.03 14.36 27.80
CA ARG A 59 -14.30 14.05 29.21
C ARG A 59 -13.66 15.00 30.22
N ARG A 60 -12.54 15.62 29.85
CA ARG A 60 -11.66 16.35 30.81
C ARG A 60 -11.62 17.85 30.61
N SER A 61 -12.24 18.35 29.56
CA SER A 61 -12.18 19.78 29.23
C SER A 61 -13.37 20.55 29.78
N ASN A 62 -13.19 21.84 29.94
CA ASN A 62 -14.26 22.79 30.20
C ASN A 62 -15.20 22.92 29.01
N THR A 63 -16.44 23.40 29.20
CA THR A 63 -17.50 23.37 28.22
C THR A 63 -17.11 23.76 26.78
N PRO A 64 -16.44 24.89 26.51
CA PRO A 64 -16.13 25.26 25.12
C PRO A 64 -15.15 24.28 24.43
N SER A 65 -14.11 23.84 25.18
CA SER A 65 -13.14 22.87 24.66
C SER A 65 -13.75 21.47 24.53
N SER A 66 -14.70 21.11 25.38
CA SER A 66 -15.42 19.83 25.30
C SER A 66 -16.32 19.79 24.06
N ILE A 67 -17.02 20.88 23.73
CA ILE A 67 -17.83 20.97 22.52
C ILE A 67 -16.96 20.77 21.26
N PHE A 68 -15.83 21.48 21.19
CA PHE A 68 -14.88 21.32 20.06
C PHE A 68 -14.39 19.88 19.92
N MET A 69 -13.98 19.24 21.04
CA MET A 69 -13.57 17.84 21.02
C MET A 69 -14.69 16.88 20.62
N GLY A 70 -15.93 17.18 21.00
CA GLY A 70 -17.12 16.44 20.58
C GLY A 70 -17.38 16.53 19.08
N ILE A 71 -17.23 17.71 18.49
CA ILE A 71 -17.34 17.93 17.05
C ILE A 71 -16.26 17.12 16.29
N CYS A 72 -15.00 17.20 16.74
CA CYS A 72 -13.89 16.45 16.13
C CYS A 72 -14.13 14.93 16.22
N LEU A 73 -14.62 14.46 17.37
CA LEU A 73 -14.96 13.05 17.58
C LEU A 73 -16.08 12.62 16.62
N LEU A 74 -17.15 13.40 16.53
CA LEU A 74 -18.28 13.12 15.64
C LEU A 74 -17.83 13.08 14.17
N ALA A 75 -17.01 14.02 13.74
CA ALA A 75 -16.47 14.05 12.39
C ALA A 75 -15.67 12.78 12.08
N CYS A 76 -14.73 12.39 12.96
CA CYS A 76 -13.95 11.15 12.78
C CYS A 76 -14.85 9.91 12.73
N VAL A 77 -15.79 9.77 13.66
CA VAL A 77 -16.67 8.59 13.76
C VAL A 77 -17.55 8.47 12.52
N LEU A 78 -18.19 9.56 12.11
CA LEU A 78 -19.05 9.58 10.91
C LEU A 78 -18.25 9.22 9.66
N THR A 79 -17.10 9.83 9.45
CA THR A 79 -16.26 9.54 8.27
C THR A 79 -15.80 8.10 8.25
N VAL A 80 -15.35 7.55 9.38
CA VAL A 80 -14.92 6.14 9.48
C VAL A 80 -16.06 5.17 9.19
N ILE A 81 -17.28 5.46 9.63
CA ILE A 81 -18.46 4.62 9.37
C ILE A 81 -18.87 4.73 7.88
N LEU A 82 -18.98 5.95 7.35
CA LEU A 82 -19.40 6.21 5.96
C LEU A 82 -18.40 5.63 4.95
N SER A 83 -17.10 5.65 5.27
CA SER A 83 -16.05 5.04 4.45
C SER A 83 -16.11 3.51 4.40
N LYS A 84 -17.02 2.88 5.15
CA LYS A 84 -17.18 1.41 5.25
C LYS A 84 -15.90 0.67 5.65
N SER A 85 -14.99 1.35 6.36
CA SER A 85 -13.76 0.76 6.89
C SER A 85 -14.07 -0.15 8.07
N ARG A 86 -13.92 -1.47 7.88
CA ARG A 86 -14.21 -2.47 8.92
C ARG A 86 -13.31 -2.29 10.14
N ILE A 87 -12.00 -2.19 9.93
CA ILE A 87 -11.00 -2.08 11.00
C ILE A 87 -11.17 -0.76 11.74
N GLY A 88 -11.36 0.34 11.01
CA GLY A 88 -11.61 1.66 11.58
C GLY A 88 -12.85 1.66 12.46
N THR A 89 -13.98 1.15 11.97
CA THR A 89 -15.24 1.08 12.71
C THR A 89 -15.09 0.27 14.00
N ILE A 90 -14.41 -0.88 13.94
CA ILE A 90 -14.21 -1.72 15.11
C ILE A 90 -13.32 -1.05 16.14
N TYR A 91 -12.22 -0.44 15.70
CA TYR A 91 -11.36 0.29 16.61
C TYR A 91 -12.09 1.46 17.31
N VAL A 92 -12.91 2.22 16.57
CA VAL A 92 -13.76 3.28 17.12
C VAL A 92 -14.74 2.71 18.17
N VAL A 93 -15.41 1.62 17.85
CA VAL A 93 -16.32 0.94 18.77
C VAL A 93 -15.59 0.48 20.03
N VAL A 94 -14.40 -0.13 19.89
CA VAL A 94 -13.56 -0.53 21.02
C VAL A 94 -13.19 0.67 21.89
N CYS A 95 -12.77 1.79 21.30
CA CYS A 95 -12.43 3.02 22.05
C CYS A 95 -13.62 3.56 22.85
N ILE A 96 -14.80 3.61 22.21
CA ILE A 96 -16.06 4.04 22.85
C ILE A 96 -16.43 3.10 24.00
N MET A 97 -16.39 1.79 23.79
CA MET A 97 -16.68 0.78 24.81
C MET A 97 -15.71 0.86 26.01
N LEU A 98 -14.40 1.01 25.74
CA LEU A 98 -13.41 1.19 26.80
C LEU A 98 -13.65 2.45 27.63
N MET A 99 -14.32 3.44 27.07
CA MET A 99 -14.73 4.65 27.79
C MET A 99 -15.89 4.40 28.75
N PHE A 100 -16.94 3.68 28.35
CA PHE A 100 -18.17 3.53 29.13
C PHE A 100 -18.07 2.40 30.16
N PHE A 101 -17.35 1.33 29.88
CA PHE A 101 -17.30 0.16 30.75
C PHE A 101 -16.07 0.14 31.66
N LYS A 102 -16.27 0.13 32.97
CA LYS A 102 -15.17 0.14 33.97
C LYS A 102 -14.68 -1.26 34.38
N GLY A 103 -15.50 -2.30 34.19
CA GLY A 103 -15.19 -3.67 34.60
C GLY A 103 -14.14 -4.38 33.73
N LYS A 104 -13.04 -4.90 34.30
CA LYS A 104 -11.96 -5.56 33.56
C LYS A 104 -12.46 -6.77 32.74
N ARG A 105 -13.32 -7.62 33.33
CA ARG A 105 -13.88 -8.81 32.65
C ARG A 105 -14.76 -8.41 31.47
N LEU A 106 -15.61 -7.40 31.65
CA LEU A 106 -16.50 -6.92 30.61
C LEU A 106 -15.72 -6.27 29.43
N ARG A 107 -14.63 -5.51 29.72
CA ARG A 107 -13.75 -4.96 28.66
C ARG A 107 -13.08 -6.05 27.85
N ILE A 108 -12.59 -7.13 28.48
CA ILE A 108 -12.00 -8.27 27.77
C ILE A 108 -13.05 -8.98 26.93
N ALA A 109 -14.25 -9.22 27.47
CA ALA A 109 -15.35 -9.85 26.73
C ALA A 109 -15.75 -9.01 25.49
N LEU A 110 -15.90 -7.69 25.66
CA LEU A 110 -16.24 -6.77 24.57
C LEU A 110 -15.12 -6.68 23.52
N ALA A 111 -13.85 -6.68 23.93
CA ALA A 111 -12.73 -6.73 23.00
C ALA A 111 -12.71 -8.06 22.22
N LEU A 112 -12.97 -9.19 22.88
CA LEU A 112 -13.09 -10.50 22.21
C LEU A 112 -14.29 -10.52 21.25
N ILE A 113 -15.44 -10.02 21.64
CA ILE A 113 -16.62 -9.91 20.77
C ILE A 113 -16.30 -9.03 19.55
N ALA A 114 -15.65 -7.88 19.75
CA ALA A 114 -15.25 -7.01 18.66
C ALA A 114 -14.30 -7.73 17.68
N VAL A 115 -13.27 -8.41 18.18
CA VAL A 115 -12.35 -9.22 17.36
C VAL A 115 -13.11 -10.33 16.62
N THR A 116 -14.02 -11.04 17.30
CA THR A 116 -14.84 -12.09 16.67
C THR A 116 -15.73 -11.52 15.56
N LEU A 117 -16.35 -10.36 15.79
CA LEU A 117 -17.14 -9.67 14.76
C LEU A 117 -16.29 -9.23 13.56
N VAL A 118 -15.03 -8.81 13.77
CA VAL A 118 -14.07 -8.53 12.68
C VAL A 118 -13.87 -9.78 11.84
N VAL A 119 -13.48 -10.86 12.51
CA VAL A 119 -13.18 -12.13 11.83
C VAL A 119 -14.43 -12.61 11.09
N LEU A 120 -15.59 -12.60 11.75
CA LEU A 120 -16.85 -13.02 11.15
C LEU A 120 -17.25 -12.16 9.95
N SER A 121 -17.12 -10.83 10.05
CA SER A 121 -17.41 -9.93 8.93
C SER A 121 -16.45 -10.11 7.75
N ALA A 122 -15.23 -10.53 7.99
CA ALA A 122 -14.26 -10.86 6.93
C ALA A 122 -14.73 -12.11 6.15
N PHE A 123 -15.28 -13.11 6.84
CA PHE A 123 -15.74 -14.33 6.20
C PHE A 123 -17.12 -14.23 5.54
N LEU A 124 -18.04 -13.38 6.04
CA LEU A 124 -19.43 -13.38 5.59
C LEU A 124 -19.74 -12.39 4.45
N ILE A 125 -18.93 -11.33 4.24
CA ILE A 125 -19.38 -10.19 3.42
C ILE A 125 -18.66 -10.05 2.06
N LYS A 126 -17.46 -10.59 1.89
CA LYS A 126 -16.70 -10.56 0.61
C LYS A 126 -15.71 -11.73 0.58
N THR A 127 -16.11 -12.86 0.07
CA THR A 127 -15.25 -14.04 -0.10
C THR A 127 -14.00 -13.72 -0.94
N ASP A 128 -14.17 -13.14 -2.13
CA ASP A 128 -13.07 -12.84 -3.06
C ASP A 128 -12.00 -11.91 -2.46
N SER A 129 -12.42 -10.85 -1.75
CA SER A 129 -11.47 -9.93 -1.09
C SER A 129 -10.73 -10.60 0.07
N THR A 130 -11.35 -11.57 0.73
CA THR A 130 -10.74 -12.31 1.85
C THR A 130 -9.80 -13.37 1.32
N GLU A 131 -10.21 -14.13 0.32
CA GLU A 131 -9.38 -15.14 -0.35
C GLU A 131 -8.15 -14.51 -1.02
N GLY A 132 -8.33 -13.37 -1.71
CA GLY A 132 -7.21 -12.62 -2.28
C GLY A 132 -6.19 -12.18 -1.21
N ARG A 133 -6.65 -11.72 -0.04
CA ARG A 133 -5.76 -11.37 1.09
C ARG A 133 -5.06 -12.60 1.66
N LEU A 134 -5.75 -13.72 1.83
CA LEU A 134 -5.14 -14.97 2.29
C LEU A 134 -4.10 -15.46 1.30
N PHE A 135 -4.36 -15.34 0.00
CA PHE A 135 -3.40 -15.64 -1.03
C PHE A 135 -2.15 -14.75 -0.92
N ILE A 136 -2.33 -13.42 -0.79
CA ILE A 136 -1.20 -12.48 -0.58
C ILE A 136 -0.39 -12.86 0.66
N LEU A 137 -1.06 -13.18 1.78
CA LEU A 137 -0.38 -13.59 3.01
C LEU A 137 0.41 -14.89 2.82
N SER A 138 -0.16 -15.88 2.11
CA SER A 138 0.52 -17.16 1.83
C SER A 138 1.78 -16.96 0.97
N GLN A 139 1.69 -16.15 -0.09
CA GLN A 139 2.84 -15.85 -0.95
C GLN A 139 3.88 -14.99 -0.21
N THR A 140 3.46 -14.08 0.67
CA THR A 140 4.38 -13.33 1.54
C THR A 140 5.13 -14.26 2.48
N PHE A 141 4.45 -15.26 3.04
CA PHE A 141 5.11 -16.26 3.87
C PHE A 141 6.14 -17.07 3.08
N MET A 142 5.82 -17.48 1.85
CA MET A 142 6.78 -18.14 0.95
C MET A 142 7.99 -17.26 0.64
N LEU A 143 7.76 -15.94 0.42
CA LEU A 143 8.84 -14.97 0.25
C LEU A 143 9.77 -14.90 1.47
N ILE A 144 9.22 -14.87 2.69
CA ILE A 144 9.97 -14.87 3.95
C ILE A 144 10.78 -16.17 4.08
N MET A 145 10.19 -17.30 3.75
CA MET A 145 10.86 -18.62 3.85
C MET A 145 12.06 -18.74 2.92
N ARG A 146 12.13 -18.00 1.82
CA ARG A 146 13.30 -17.97 0.93
C ARG A 146 14.53 -17.29 1.57
N LYS A 147 14.31 -16.27 2.44
CA LYS A 147 15.38 -15.57 3.18
C LYS A 147 14.91 -15.21 4.61
N PRO A 148 14.74 -16.19 5.50
CA PRO A 148 14.07 -15.98 6.77
C PRO A 148 14.85 -15.09 7.76
N LEU A 149 16.18 -15.19 7.81
CA LEU A 149 16.97 -14.50 8.83
C LEU A 149 17.27 -13.04 8.49
N SER A 150 17.70 -12.75 7.26
CA SER A 150 18.15 -11.42 6.83
C SER A 150 17.09 -10.64 6.07
N GLY A 151 16.04 -11.30 5.56
CA GLY A 151 15.09 -10.70 4.62
C GLY A 151 15.73 -10.32 3.28
N TRP A 152 15.01 -9.55 2.48
CA TRP A 152 15.41 -9.16 1.14
C TRP A 152 15.96 -7.71 1.04
N GLY A 153 16.09 -7.04 2.19
CA GLY A 153 16.53 -5.64 2.25
C GLY A 153 15.39 -4.64 2.17
N MET A 154 15.75 -3.37 2.18
CA MET A 154 14.79 -2.28 2.06
C MET A 154 14.04 -2.37 0.73
N LYS A 155 12.70 -2.32 0.76
CA LYS A 155 11.81 -2.58 -0.39
C LYS A 155 11.95 -4.01 -0.96
N GLY A 156 12.37 -4.97 -0.14
CA GLY A 156 12.51 -6.36 -0.55
C GLY A 156 11.19 -7.00 -0.95
N PHE A 157 10.08 -6.60 -0.32
CA PHE A 157 8.75 -7.06 -0.71
C PHE A 157 8.44 -6.63 -2.15
N GLU A 158 8.58 -5.34 -2.45
CA GLU A 158 8.26 -4.76 -3.75
C GLU A 158 9.15 -5.33 -4.87
N SER A 159 10.40 -5.65 -4.55
CA SER A 159 11.34 -6.20 -5.54
C SER A 159 11.20 -7.70 -5.79
N GLN A 160 10.49 -8.45 -4.93
CA GLN A 160 10.49 -9.90 -5.00
C GLN A 160 9.11 -10.56 -4.99
N TYR A 161 8.09 -9.93 -4.40
CA TYR A 161 6.79 -10.57 -4.19
C TYR A 161 6.15 -11.05 -5.49
N MET A 162 6.14 -10.21 -6.53
CA MET A 162 5.52 -10.58 -7.80
C MET A 162 6.24 -11.74 -8.52
N ASN A 163 7.54 -11.90 -8.29
CA ASN A 163 8.28 -13.07 -8.76
C ASN A 163 7.84 -14.35 -8.03
N VAL A 164 7.62 -14.27 -6.71
CA VAL A 164 7.09 -15.42 -5.93
C VAL A 164 5.68 -15.79 -6.39
N GLN A 165 4.84 -14.79 -6.66
CA GLN A 165 3.50 -15.00 -7.21
C GLN A 165 3.56 -15.65 -8.60
N ALA A 166 4.48 -15.20 -9.47
CA ALA A 166 4.69 -15.78 -10.78
C ALA A 166 5.16 -17.25 -10.72
N ASP A 167 6.09 -17.57 -9.81
CA ASP A 167 6.54 -18.94 -9.59
C ASP A 167 5.39 -19.83 -9.14
N PHE A 168 4.50 -19.32 -8.27
CA PHE A 168 3.32 -20.06 -7.84
C PHE A 168 2.39 -20.40 -9.02
N PHE A 169 2.05 -19.42 -9.86
CA PHE A 169 1.14 -19.66 -10.99
C PHE A 169 1.80 -20.44 -12.12
N SER A 170 3.11 -20.34 -12.31
CA SER A 170 3.86 -21.20 -13.21
C SER A 170 3.75 -22.68 -12.81
N ALA A 171 3.80 -22.97 -11.51
CA ALA A 171 3.65 -24.33 -10.98
C ALA A 171 2.18 -24.79 -10.88
N HIS A 172 1.23 -23.85 -10.78
CA HIS A 172 -0.20 -24.11 -10.60
C HIS A 172 -1.06 -23.26 -11.53
N PRO A 173 -1.00 -23.45 -12.86
CA PRO A 173 -1.67 -22.59 -13.85
C PRO A 173 -3.20 -22.61 -13.73
N GLN A 174 -3.78 -23.69 -13.23
CA GLN A 174 -5.24 -23.83 -13.05
C GLN A 174 -5.71 -23.48 -11.63
N SER A 175 -4.91 -22.76 -10.86
CA SER A 175 -5.27 -22.37 -9.51
C SER A 175 -6.51 -21.45 -9.50
N PRO A 176 -7.49 -21.66 -8.59
CA PRO A 176 -8.64 -20.76 -8.45
C PRO A 176 -8.24 -19.34 -8.07
N PHE A 177 -7.05 -19.15 -7.49
CA PHE A 177 -6.50 -17.83 -7.16
C PHE A 177 -6.07 -17.01 -8.40
N ALA A 178 -5.97 -17.63 -9.59
CA ALA A 178 -5.60 -16.92 -10.82
C ALA A 178 -6.52 -15.73 -11.10
N MET A 179 -7.83 -15.87 -10.85
CA MET A 179 -8.81 -14.80 -11.01
C MET A 179 -8.70 -13.71 -9.94
N LEU A 180 -8.09 -13.99 -8.79
CA LEU A 180 -7.88 -13.04 -7.69
C LEU A 180 -6.51 -12.36 -7.76
N ALA A 181 -5.59 -12.91 -8.56
CA ALA A 181 -4.25 -12.36 -8.72
C ALA A 181 -4.29 -10.90 -9.21
N ASP A 182 -3.42 -10.08 -8.64
CA ASP A 182 -3.26 -8.69 -9.04
C ASP A 182 -1.82 -8.23 -8.79
N ASN A 183 -1.50 -7.02 -9.23
CA ASN A 183 -0.20 -6.39 -9.01
C ASN A 183 -0.10 -5.86 -7.58
N VAL A 184 0.58 -6.60 -6.70
CA VAL A 184 0.59 -6.39 -5.25
C VAL A 184 1.86 -5.68 -4.80
N ARG A 185 1.70 -4.54 -4.12
CA ARG A 185 2.83 -3.71 -3.61
C ARG A 185 3.02 -3.77 -2.10
N HIS A 186 2.05 -4.32 -1.35
CA HIS A 186 2.09 -4.41 0.12
C HIS A 186 1.46 -5.71 0.59
N PRO A 187 2.02 -6.37 1.63
CA PRO A 187 1.47 -7.62 2.18
C PRO A 187 0.20 -7.40 3.01
N LEU A 188 -0.32 -6.17 3.13
CA LEU A 188 -1.44 -5.80 3.98
C LEU A 188 -1.25 -6.18 5.46
N ASN A 189 -0.01 -6.32 5.89
CA ASN A 189 0.40 -6.65 7.26
C ASN A 189 1.82 -6.16 7.49
N GLU A 190 2.01 -5.21 8.41
CA GLU A 190 3.32 -4.59 8.68
C GLU A 190 4.33 -5.56 9.30
N PHE A 191 3.88 -6.52 10.07
CA PHE A 191 4.79 -7.51 10.68
C PHE A 191 5.39 -8.42 9.61
N LEU A 192 4.58 -8.84 8.64
CA LEU A 192 5.06 -9.61 7.50
C LEU A 192 5.92 -8.74 6.57
N TYR A 193 5.59 -7.46 6.42
CA TYR A 193 6.43 -6.53 5.67
C TYR A 193 7.82 -6.38 6.31
N VAL A 194 7.89 -6.24 7.64
CA VAL A 194 9.17 -6.22 8.37
C VAL A 194 9.92 -7.54 8.22
N ALA A 195 9.22 -8.67 8.32
CA ALA A 195 9.86 -9.99 8.18
C ALA A 195 10.37 -10.23 6.76
N SER A 196 9.64 -9.86 5.72
CA SER A 196 10.07 -10.01 4.33
C SER A 196 11.26 -9.12 3.99
N ASN A 197 11.28 -7.90 4.51
CA ASN A 197 12.36 -6.95 4.21
C ASN A 197 13.61 -7.19 5.08
N TYR A 198 13.44 -7.41 6.38
CA TYR A 198 14.54 -7.39 7.35
C TYR A 198 14.75 -8.72 8.09
N GLY A 199 13.92 -9.72 7.78
CA GLY A 199 13.99 -11.05 8.40
C GLY A 199 13.30 -11.16 9.76
N VAL A 200 13.15 -12.41 10.20
CA VAL A 200 12.44 -12.73 11.45
C VAL A 200 13.18 -12.25 12.70
N ILE A 201 14.50 -12.07 12.65
CA ILE A 201 15.27 -11.53 13.77
C ILE A 201 14.84 -10.11 14.11
N VAL A 202 14.69 -9.24 13.09
CA VAL A 202 14.23 -7.86 13.28
C VAL A 202 12.76 -7.85 13.72
N LEU A 203 11.94 -8.75 13.21
CA LEU A 203 10.56 -8.92 13.68
C LEU A 203 10.51 -9.28 15.17
N PHE A 204 11.35 -10.23 15.63
CA PHE A 204 11.43 -10.57 17.06
C PHE A 204 11.86 -9.38 17.92
N ILE A 205 12.85 -8.61 17.47
CA ILE A 205 13.28 -7.38 18.17
C ILE A 205 12.12 -6.38 18.25
N LEU A 206 11.38 -6.19 17.17
CA LEU A 206 10.20 -5.31 17.15
C LEU A 206 9.14 -5.78 18.16
N CYS A 207 8.80 -7.08 18.16
CA CYS A 207 7.86 -7.66 19.11
C CYS A 207 8.34 -7.50 20.58
N ALA A 208 9.63 -7.71 20.84
CA ALA A 208 10.23 -7.51 22.16
C ALA A 208 10.12 -6.03 22.59
N CYS A 209 10.38 -5.07 21.70
CA CYS A 209 10.19 -3.64 21.97
C CYS A 209 8.74 -3.31 22.34
N ILE A 210 7.76 -3.84 21.60
CA ILE A 210 6.33 -3.68 21.90
C ILE A 210 6.00 -4.26 23.28
N CYS A 211 6.49 -5.47 23.59
CA CYS A 211 6.33 -6.09 24.92
C CYS A 211 6.94 -5.23 26.03
N LEU A 212 8.14 -4.68 25.83
CA LEU A 212 8.79 -3.81 26.80
C LEU A 212 7.99 -2.53 27.06
N VAL A 213 7.40 -1.91 26.04
CA VAL A 213 6.51 -0.75 26.20
C VAL A 213 5.28 -1.13 27.04
N CYS A 214 4.67 -2.29 26.77
CA CYS A 214 3.52 -2.80 27.54
C CYS A 214 3.89 -3.08 29.01
N LEU A 215 5.05 -3.71 29.25
CA LEU A 215 5.54 -4.01 30.59
C LEU A 215 5.89 -2.72 31.37
N TYR A 216 6.52 -1.75 30.71
CA TYR A 216 6.81 -0.46 31.31
C TYR A 216 5.52 0.25 31.74
N TYR A 217 4.52 0.31 30.83
CA TYR A 217 3.22 0.91 31.15
C TYR A 217 2.52 0.17 32.31
N LYS A 218 2.56 -1.17 32.32
CA LYS A 218 1.96 -1.97 33.40
C LYS A 218 2.56 -1.62 34.78
N LYS A 219 3.85 -1.32 34.80
CA LYS A 219 4.58 -0.93 36.04
C LYS A 219 4.35 0.55 36.43
N ASN A 220 4.24 1.45 35.44
CA ASN A 220 4.20 2.91 35.60
C ASN A 220 2.90 3.49 35.06
N ARG A 221 1.75 3.05 35.59
CA ARG A 221 0.43 3.48 35.07
C ARG A 221 0.19 4.96 35.35
N THR A 222 -0.10 5.70 34.29
CA THR A 222 -0.57 7.09 34.35
C THR A 222 -1.76 7.26 33.43
N GLU A 223 -2.53 8.32 33.61
CA GLU A 223 -3.65 8.62 32.74
C GLU A 223 -3.19 9.05 31.31
N GLU A 224 -2.06 9.77 31.21
CA GLU A 224 -1.44 10.09 29.95
C GLU A 224 -0.91 8.81 29.27
N GLY A 225 -0.24 7.95 30.03
CA GLY A 225 0.24 6.66 29.51
C GLY A 225 -0.92 5.76 29.04
N LYS A 226 -2.09 5.83 29.70
CA LYS A 226 -3.29 5.13 29.23
C LYS A 226 -3.72 5.62 27.85
N LEU A 227 -3.78 6.93 27.63
CA LEU A 227 -4.09 7.50 26.32
C LEU A 227 -3.06 7.08 25.28
N GLY A 228 -1.76 7.10 25.62
CA GLY A 228 -0.70 6.61 24.75
C GLY A 228 -0.90 5.15 24.33
N MET A 229 -1.24 4.28 25.28
CA MET A 229 -1.52 2.86 25.01
C MET A 229 -2.78 2.66 24.14
N GLU A 230 -3.81 3.47 24.31
CA GLU A 230 -5.00 3.43 23.46
C GLU A 230 -4.64 3.76 22.01
N ILE A 231 -3.83 4.80 21.76
CA ILE A 231 -3.32 5.15 20.43
C ILE A 231 -2.46 4.02 19.85
N LEU A 232 -1.50 3.48 20.63
CA LEU A 232 -0.65 2.37 20.20
C LEU A 232 -1.46 1.12 19.83
N THR A 233 -2.51 0.83 20.59
CA THR A 233 -3.42 -0.29 20.29
C THR A 233 -4.07 -0.12 18.91
N GLY A 234 -4.50 1.12 18.57
CA GLY A 234 -5.03 1.42 17.25
C GLY A 234 -4.00 1.20 16.14
N ILE A 235 -2.81 1.76 16.30
CA ILE A 235 -1.73 1.57 15.31
C ILE A 235 -1.43 0.08 15.13
N LEU A 236 -1.32 -0.69 16.21
CA LEU A 236 -1.08 -2.14 16.14
C LEU A 236 -2.22 -2.91 15.46
N MET A 237 -3.48 -2.55 15.75
CA MET A 237 -4.63 -3.18 15.07
C MET A 237 -4.56 -2.95 13.55
N PHE A 238 -4.30 -1.72 13.12
CA PHE A 238 -4.17 -1.44 11.70
C PHE A 238 -2.93 -2.11 11.08
N SER A 239 -1.82 -2.25 11.83
CA SER A 239 -0.60 -2.94 11.37
C SER A 239 -0.82 -4.42 11.07
N LEU A 240 -1.82 -5.06 11.68
CA LEU A 240 -2.17 -6.46 11.40
C LEU A 240 -2.94 -6.66 10.09
N PHE A 241 -3.60 -5.60 9.57
CA PHE A 241 -4.51 -5.73 8.43
C PHE A 241 -4.32 -4.69 7.34
N SER A 242 -3.30 -3.83 7.45
CA SER A 242 -3.02 -2.73 6.53
C SER A 242 -1.55 -2.30 6.64
N TYR A 243 -1.20 -1.16 6.04
CA TYR A 243 0.14 -0.57 5.96
C TYR A 243 0.19 0.85 6.56
N PRO A 244 -0.04 1.00 7.90
CA PRO A 244 -0.14 2.30 8.57
C PRO A 244 1.13 3.15 8.45
N PHE A 245 2.31 2.54 8.44
CA PHE A 245 3.57 3.26 8.42
C PHE A 245 3.96 3.85 7.06
N HIS A 246 3.13 3.64 6.04
CA HIS A 246 3.20 4.39 4.79
C HIS A 246 2.89 5.88 5.01
N TYR A 247 2.05 6.22 6.00
CA TYR A 247 1.58 7.58 6.29
C TYR A 247 2.42 8.26 7.37
N LEU A 248 3.02 9.42 7.04
CA LEU A 248 3.80 10.23 7.99
C LEU A 248 3.01 10.60 9.26
N PHE A 249 1.70 10.81 9.11
CA PHE A 249 0.83 11.11 10.24
C PHE A 249 0.84 10.02 11.32
N VAL A 250 0.89 8.76 10.93
CA VAL A 250 0.95 7.63 11.87
C VAL A 250 2.27 7.61 12.65
N TRP A 251 3.39 7.96 12.01
CA TRP A 251 4.68 8.12 12.70
C TRP A 251 4.62 9.23 13.76
N ILE A 252 3.99 10.38 13.45
CA ILE A 252 3.78 11.46 14.40
C ILE A 252 2.94 10.97 15.59
N MET A 253 1.85 10.23 15.31
CA MET A 253 0.99 9.68 16.36
C MET A 253 1.69 8.60 17.19
N LEU A 254 2.56 7.78 16.60
CA LEU A 254 3.41 6.81 17.30
C LEU A 254 4.35 7.52 18.29
N ILE A 255 5.08 8.54 17.82
CA ILE A 255 5.99 9.33 18.66
C ILE A 255 5.21 10.00 19.79
N TYR A 256 4.05 10.58 19.49
CA TYR A 256 3.19 11.19 20.50
C TYR A 256 2.70 10.17 21.56
N ALA A 257 2.27 9.00 21.13
CA ALA A 257 1.83 7.93 22.00
C ALA A 257 2.95 7.42 22.93
N LEU A 258 4.14 7.20 22.37
CA LEU A 258 5.33 6.80 23.16
C LEU A 258 5.73 7.90 24.16
N PHE A 259 5.69 9.17 23.75
CA PHE A 259 5.92 10.29 24.67
C PHE A 259 4.95 10.26 25.85
N LEU A 260 3.66 9.99 25.63
CA LEU A 260 2.65 9.87 26.68
C LEU A 260 2.91 8.67 27.61
N VAL A 261 3.31 7.52 27.06
CA VAL A 261 3.62 6.32 27.85
C VAL A 261 4.84 6.55 28.75
N PHE A 262 5.88 7.20 28.23
CA PHE A 262 7.13 7.45 28.93
C PHE A 262 7.18 8.81 29.68
N ALA A 263 6.05 9.51 29.80
CA ALA A 263 5.99 10.84 30.41
C ALA A 263 6.66 10.91 31.78
N ASN A 264 6.45 9.93 32.65
CA ASN A 264 7.08 9.87 33.97
C ASN A 264 8.62 9.69 33.93
N PHE A 265 9.13 8.95 32.95
CA PHE A 265 10.58 8.79 32.74
C PHE A 265 11.22 10.13 32.31
N ILE A 266 10.45 10.91 31.56
CA ILE A 266 10.89 12.16 30.92
C ILE A 266 10.78 13.36 31.93
N THR A 267 10.21 13.16 33.11
CA THR A 267 10.02 14.27 34.14
C THR A 267 11.31 14.82 34.67
N ARG A 268 12.42 14.08 34.68
CA ARG A 268 13.74 14.62 35.05
C ARG A 268 14.15 15.70 34.04
N LYS A 269 14.34 16.97 34.49
CA LYS A 269 14.66 18.13 33.64
C LYS A 269 15.76 17.85 32.59
N ARG A 270 16.80 17.11 32.99
CA ARG A 270 17.92 16.75 32.10
C ARG A 270 17.48 15.76 30.99
N THR A 271 16.79 14.67 31.37
CA THR A 271 16.28 13.65 30.42
C THR A 271 15.27 14.26 29.47
N ARG A 272 14.36 15.11 29.97
CA ARG A 272 13.35 15.80 29.16
C ARG A 272 13.99 16.67 28.09
N ARG A 273 15.04 17.43 28.40
CA ARG A 273 15.75 18.27 27.39
C ARG A 273 16.37 17.41 26.28
N TRP A 274 17.02 16.30 26.66
CA TRP A 274 17.64 15.39 25.66
C TRP A 274 16.61 14.67 24.80
N VAL A 275 15.51 14.19 25.38
CA VAL A 275 14.44 13.51 24.63
C VAL A 275 13.75 14.50 23.69
N ILE A 276 13.37 15.68 24.16
CA ILE A 276 12.75 16.72 23.32
C ILE A 276 13.73 17.15 22.23
N GLY A 277 14.98 17.46 22.58
CA GLY A 277 16.01 17.83 21.60
C GLY A 277 16.23 16.76 20.55
N GLY A 278 16.41 15.51 20.96
CA GLY A 278 16.55 14.37 20.04
C GLY A 278 15.32 14.15 19.15
N SER A 279 14.11 14.26 19.71
CA SER A 279 12.87 14.15 18.93
C SER A 279 12.71 15.28 17.92
N VAL A 280 13.05 16.51 18.28
CA VAL A 280 13.04 17.66 17.36
C VAL A 280 14.05 17.46 16.24
N VAL A 281 15.29 17.07 16.56
CA VAL A 281 16.31 16.78 15.54
C VAL A 281 15.83 15.67 14.60
N LEU A 282 15.29 14.58 15.14
CA LEU A 282 14.75 13.47 14.33
C LEU A 282 13.60 13.94 13.41
N LEU A 283 12.66 14.71 13.93
CA LEU A 283 11.54 15.25 13.13
C LEU A 283 12.02 16.23 12.06
N LEU A 284 13.02 17.06 12.36
CA LEU A 284 13.59 17.98 11.38
C LEU A 284 14.35 17.24 10.28
N THR A 285 15.13 16.20 10.64
CA THR A 285 15.85 15.39 9.63
C THR A 285 14.88 14.59 8.75
N LEU A 286 13.88 13.95 9.33
CA LEU A 286 12.83 13.24 8.58
C LEU A 286 12.00 14.20 7.74
N GLY A 287 11.64 15.36 8.28
CA GLY A 287 10.93 16.42 7.57
C GLY A 287 11.72 16.98 6.40
N TYR A 288 13.01 17.25 6.57
CA TYR A 288 13.91 17.68 5.50
C TYR A 288 14.03 16.62 4.41
N TRP A 289 14.23 15.35 4.80
CA TRP A 289 14.35 14.25 3.84
C TRP A 289 13.06 14.07 3.03
N LYS A 290 11.90 14.08 3.68
CA LYS A 290 10.59 14.01 3.02
C LYS A 290 10.30 15.24 2.14
N ALA A 291 10.63 16.44 2.60
CA ALA A 291 10.47 17.66 1.80
C ALA A 291 11.35 17.66 0.55
N ARG A 292 12.59 17.19 0.67
CA ARG A 292 13.49 17.01 -0.47
C ARG A 292 12.94 16.00 -1.47
N GLN A 293 12.46 14.86 -0.99
CA GLN A 293 11.84 13.81 -1.80
C GLN A 293 10.61 14.36 -2.53
N PHE A 294 9.72 15.02 -1.80
CA PHE A 294 8.53 15.66 -2.35
C PHE A 294 8.87 16.72 -3.43
N TYR A 295 9.90 17.53 -3.21
CA TYR A 295 10.34 18.52 -4.20
C TYR A 295 10.81 17.86 -5.51
N LEU A 296 11.59 16.78 -5.41
CA LEU A 296 12.07 16.03 -6.57
C LEU A 296 10.94 15.29 -7.30
N GLU A 297 10.03 14.70 -6.55
CA GLU A 297 8.82 14.06 -7.10
C GLU A 297 7.92 15.08 -7.79
N LYS A 298 7.75 16.27 -7.21
CA LYS A 298 6.98 17.35 -7.83
C LYS A 298 7.62 17.81 -9.14
N GLU A 299 8.95 18.02 -9.17
CA GLU A 299 9.66 18.37 -10.40
C GLU A 299 9.46 17.30 -11.49
N TRP A 300 9.47 16.02 -11.09
CA TRP A 300 9.20 14.93 -12.01
C TRP A 300 7.73 14.88 -12.47
N LEU A 301 6.75 15.04 -11.58
CA LEU A 301 5.32 15.03 -11.93
C LEU A 301 4.99 16.14 -12.94
N GLU A 302 5.58 17.34 -12.82
CA GLU A 302 5.42 18.42 -13.79
C GLU A 302 5.95 18.00 -15.18
N VAL A 303 7.07 17.27 -15.23
CA VAL A 303 7.65 16.74 -16.46
C VAL A 303 6.82 15.58 -17.02
N GLU A 304 6.30 14.71 -16.17
CA GLU A 304 5.40 13.62 -16.55
C GLU A 304 4.09 14.17 -17.15
N GLU A 305 3.48 15.16 -16.51
CA GLU A 305 2.30 15.82 -17.06
C GLU A 305 2.58 16.43 -18.44
N ALA A 306 3.72 17.09 -18.58
CA ALA A 306 4.16 17.66 -19.87
C ALA A 306 4.37 16.57 -20.94
N SER A 307 4.75 15.36 -20.56
CA SER A 307 4.96 14.24 -21.49
C SER A 307 3.68 13.77 -22.18
N ARG A 308 2.51 14.05 -21.60
CA ARG A 308 1.20 13.72 -22.18
C ARG A 308 0.87 14.57 -23.41
N TYR A 309 1.49 15.74 -23.55
CA TYR A 309 1.19 16.74 -24.59
C TYR A 309 2.40 17.03 -25.50
N LYS A 310 3.59 16.59 -25.12
CA LYS A 310 4.82 16.85 -25.86
C LYS A 310 5.43 15.53 -26.34
N SER A 311 6.13 15.57 -27.45
CA SER A 311 6.87 14.42 -27.98
C SER A 311 7.90 13.91 -26.96
N SER A 312 8.04 12.58 -26.86
CA SER A 312 8.99 11.91 -25.96
C SER A 312 10.42 12.44 -26.14
N ARG A 313 10.85 12.69 -27.36
CA ARG A 313 12.19 13.27 -27.68
C ARG A 313 12.40 14.66 -27.07
N THR A 314 11.35 15.48 -26.93
CA THR A 314 11.43 16.82 -26.33
C THR A 314 11.55 16.75 -24.80
N ILE A 315 11.00 15.70 -24.19
CA ILE A 315 10.95 15.51 -22.74
C ILE A 315 12.19 14.77 -22.22
N LEU A 316 12.78 13.88 -22.99
CA LEU A 316 13.93 13.06 -22.59
C LEU A 316 15.09 13.84 -21.94
N PRO A 317 15.51 15.04 -22.41
CA PRO A 317 16.57 15.79 -21.73
C PRO A 317 16.27 16.14 -20.28
N GLN A 318 14.98 16.33 -19.95
CA GLN A 318 14.54 16.62 -18.58
C GLN A 318 14.59 15.34 -17.71
N TYR A 319 14.20 14.17 -18.25
CA TYR A 319 14.35 12.88 -17.58
C TYR A 319 15.84 12.54 -17.35
N LYS A 320 16.72 12.77 -18.32
CA LYS A 320 18.17 12.56 -18.17
C LYS A 320 18.75 13.41 -17.04
N ARG A 321 18.31 14.67 -16.89
CA ARG A 321 18.69 15.53 -15.77
C ARG A 321 18.19 15.03 -14.43
N LEU A 322 16.94 14.55 -14.36
CA LEU A 322 16.32 14.05 -13.14
C LEU A 322 16.85 12.67 -12.73
N TYR A 323 17.33 11.87 -13.68
CA TYR A 323 17.82 10.52 -13.42
C TYR A 323 18.91 10.49 -12.34
N THR A 324 19.86 11.44 -12.35
CA THR A 324 20.92 11.51 -11.34
C THR A 324 20.40 11.73 -9.91
N LYS A 325 19.19 12.26 -9.77
CA LYS A 325 18.54 12.56 -8.48
C LYS A 325 17.49 11.51 -8.07
N LEU A 326 16.87 10.85 -9.04
CA LEU A 326 15.75 9.92 -8.87
C LEU A 326 16.08 8.48 -9.27
N TYR A 327 17.36 8.15 -9.46
CA TYR A 327 17.81 6.80 -9.85
C TYR A 327 17.34 5.68 -8.93
N ASP A 328 16.96 5.99 -7.69
CA ASP A 328 16.44 5.02 -6.70
C ASP A 328 14.90 4.98 -6.64
N ASN A 329 14.22 5.80 -7.44
CA ASN A 329 12.77 5.80 -7.55
C ASN A 329 12.32 4.90 -8.70
N SER A 330 11.75 3.74 -8.38
CA SER A 330 11.32 2.74 -9.37
C SER A 330 10.22 3.24 -10.31
N HIS A 331 9.31 4.11 -9.83
CA HIS A 331 8.27 4.69 -10.69
C HIS A 331 8.85 5.67 -11.71
N PHE A 332 9.83 6.48 -11.28
CA PHE A 332 10.57 7.35 -12.19
C PHE A 332 11.31 6.53 -13.24
N LEU A 333 12.01 5.46 -12.83
CA LEU A 333 12.74 4.60 -13.77
C LEU A 333 11.82 3.91 -14.77
N TYR A 334 10.66 3.44 -14.34
CA TYR A 334 9.66 2.86 -15.22
C TYR A 334 9.20 3.87 -16.29
N ASN A 335 8.80 5.07 -15.88
CA ASN A 335 8.36 6.11 -16.81
C ASN A 335 9.50 6.56 -17.75
N TYR A 336 10.72 6.61 -17.23
CA TYR A 336 11.89 6.96 -18.05
C TYR A 336 12.16 5.90 -19.12
N ALA A 337 12.15 4.62 -18.75
CA ALA A 337 12.31 3.52 -19.69
C ALA A 337 11.20 3.51 -20.76
N PHE A 338 9.96 3.76 -20.36
CA PHE A 338 8.83 3.88 -21.26
C PHE A 338 9.02 5.01 -22.30
N LEU A 339 9.43 6.21 -21.84
CA LEU A 339 9.69 7.34 -22.74
C LEU A 339 10.88 7.13 -23.68
N LEU A 340 11.93 6.46 -23.21
CA LEU A 340 13.05 6.06 -24.06
C LEU A 340 12.60 5.11 -25.17
N ARG A 341 11.78 4.11 -24.84
CA ARG A 341 11.19 3.21 -25.82
C ARG A 341 10.35 3.97 -26.86
N GLU A 342 9.48 4.88 -26.42
CA GLU A 342 8.65 5.72 -27.30
C GLU A 342 9.49 6.65 -28.21
N ALA A 343 10.68 7.03 -27.77
CA ALA A 343 11.61 7.84 -28.57
C ALA A 343 12.44 7.00 -29.57
N GLY A 344 12.39 5.66 -29.46
CA GLY A 344 13.18 4.73 -30.26
C GLY A 344 14.58 4.45 -29.72
N GLU A 345 14.87 4.85 -28.49
CA GLU A 345 16.17 4.64 -27.81
C GLU A 345 16.13 3.29 -27.05
N TYR A 346 15.95 2.19 -27.78
CA TYR A 346 15.61 0.87 -27.21
C TYR A 346 16.69 0.29 -26.30
N GLU A 347 17.98 0.46 -26.63
CA GLU A 347 19.08 -0.06 -25.80
C GLU A 347 19.17 0.66 -24.46
N GLU A 348 19.05 1.99 -24.46
CA GLU A 348 19.01 2.78 -23.21
C GLU A 348 17.75 2.44 -22.42
N ALA A 349 16.59 2.29 -23.08
CA ALA A 349 15.35 1.85 -22.46
C ALA A 349 15.49 0.50 -21.74
N LEU A 350 16.13 -0.48 -22.38
CA LEU A 350 16.39 -1.80 -21.80
C LEU A 350 17.29 -1.71 -20.56
N GLN A 351 18.31 -0.88 -20.61
CA GLN A 351 19.21 -0.66 -19.48
C GLN A 351 18.45 -0.09 -18.27
N ILE A 352 17.67 0.98 -18.48
CA ILE A 352 16.90 1.64 -17.41
C ILE A 352 15.78 0.71 -16.88
N ALA A 353 15.08 -0.03 -17.76
CA ALA A 353 14.07 -1.00 -17.35
C ALA A 353 14.67 -2.15 -16.52
N LYS A 354 15.85 -2.67 -16.89
CA LYS A 354 16.57 -3.67 -16.09
C LYS A 354 16.99 -3.12 -14.72
N GLU A 355 17.44 -1.86 -14.68
CA GLU A 355 17.78 -1.19 -13.42
C GLU A 355 16.53 -1.02 -12.53
N CYS A 356 15.37 -0.69 -13.10
CA CYS A 356 14.10 -0.65 -12.41
C CYS A 356 13.74 -2.04 -11.86
N ASN A 357 13.90 -3.11 -12.65
CA ASN A 357 13.57 -4.48 -12.28
C ASN A 357 14.38 -5.02 -11.09
N LEU A 358 15.57 -4.48 -10.82
CA LEU A 358 16.31 -4.80 -9.59
C LEU A 358 15.62 -4.28 -8.31
N ARG A 359 14.76 -3.29 -8.43
CA ARG A 359 14.09 -2.59 -7.32
C ARG A 359 12.61 -2.86 -7.22
N LEU A 360 12.00 -3.29 -8.31
CA LEU A 360 10.56 -3.48 -8.44
C LEU A 360 10.25 -4.70 -9.32
N ALA A 361 9.64 -5.72 -8.75
CA ALA A 361 8.99 -6.78 -9.51
C ALA A 361 7.53 -6.37 -9.75
N ASP A 362 7.17 -6.13 -11.00
CA ASP A 362 5.90 -5.52 -11.36
C ASP A 362 5.40 -6.04 -12.70
N TYR A 363 4.11 -6.24 -12.83
CA TYR A 363 3.48 -6.75 -14.04
C TYR A 363 3.71 -5.82 -15.24
N ASP A 364 3.49 -4.51 -15.06
CA ASP A 364 3.59 -3.54 -16.15
C ASP A 364 5.05 -3.34 -16.57
N LEU A 365 5.99 -3.43 -15.62
CA LEU A 365 7.44 -3.41 -15.92
C LEU A 365 7.85 -4.66 -16.71
N SER A 366 7.31 -5.83 -16.38
CA SER A 366 7.60 -7.07 -17.12
C SER A 366 7.05 -7.00 -18.55
N LEU A 367 5.87 -6.41 -18.75
CA LEU A 367 5.35 -6.10 -20.07
C LEU A 367 6.28 -5.16 -20.84
N LEU A 368 6.69 -4.05 -20.21
CA LEU A 368 7.58 -3.08 -20.85
C LEU A 368 8.92 -3.70 -21.25
N LEU A 369 9.49 -4.57 -20.40
CA LEU A 369 10.71 -5.32 -20.74
C LEU A 369 10.49 -6.27 -21.92
N GLY A 370 9.33 -6.91 -21.99
CA GLY A 370 8.92 -7.73 -23.15
C GLY A 370 8.82 -6.90 -24.42
N ASP A 371 8.14 -5.76 -24.33
CA ASP A 371 7.96 -4.83 -25.46
C ASP A 371 9.30 -4.29 -26.00
N ILE A 372 10.20 -3.84 -25.09
CA ILE A 372 11.52 -3.32 -25.49
C ILE A 372 12.34 -4.43 -26.17
N ASN A 373 12.33 -5.66 -25.65
CA ASN A 373 13.03 -6.77 -26.28
C ASN A 373 12.43 -7.14 -27.65
N SER A 374 11.11 -7.07 -27.80
CA SER A 374 10.44 -7.25 -29.10
C SER A 374 10.85 -6.19 -30.11
N ASP A 375 10.93 -4.91 -29.69
CA ASP A 375 11.40 -3.81 -30.53
C ASP A 375 12.87 -3.99 -30.98
N LEU A 376 13.71 -4.59 -30.10
CA LEU A 376 15.10 -4.98 -30.39
C LEU A 376 15.23 -6.30 -31.19
N ARG A 377 14.14 -6.98 -31.54
CA ARG A 377 14.11 -8.29 -32.19
C ARG A 377 14.72 -9.43 -31.36
N ASN A 378 14.73 -9.28 -30.03
CA ASN A 378 15.13 -10.30 -29.08
C ASN A 378 13.90 -11.14 -28.69
N ASP A 379 13.34 -11.88 -29.64
CA ASP A 379 12.06 -12.56 -29.49
C ASP A 379 12.01 -13.55 -28.31
N GLU A 380 13.11 -14.27 -28.04
CA GLU A 380 13.19 -15.24 -26.93
C GLU A 380 13.08 -14.55 -25.57
N GLU A 381 13.83 -13.48 -25.37
CA GLU A 381 13.76 -12.66 -24.15
C GLU A 381 12.41 -11.98 -24.00
N ALA A 382 11.84 -11.49 -25.12
CA ALA A 382 10.50 -10.87 -25.11
C ALA A 382 9.44 -11.88 -24.64
N VAL A 383 9.43 -13.10 -25.19
CA VAL A 383 8.53 -14.18 -24.78
C VAL A 383 8.75 -14.54 -23.30
N SER A 384 10.00 -14.55 -22.82
CA SER A 384 10.31 -14.83 -21.42
C SER A 384 9.69 -13.79 -20.49
N TYR A 385 9.85 -12.49 -20.78
CA TYR A 385 9.26 -11.42 -19.97
C TYR A 385 7.72 -11.38 -20.05
N TYR A 386 7.12 -11.62 -21.20
CA TYR A 386 5.68 -11.74 -21.32
C TYR A 386 5.13 -12.95 -20.57
N THR A 387 5.84 -14.08 -20.59
CA THR A 387 5.47 -15.25 -19.78
C THR A 387 5.56 -14.96 -18.30
N LEU A 388 6.59 -14.22 -17.86
CA LEU A 388 6.69 -13.75 -16.48
C LEU A 388 5.50 -12.85 -16.11
N ALA A 389 5.16 -11.87 -16.95
CA ALA A 389 4.02 -10.99 -16.73
C ALA A 389 2.70 -11.79 -16.67
N HIS A 390 2.52 -12.76 -17.58
CA HIS A 390 1.37 -13.66 -17.53
C HIS A 390 1.29 -14.42 -16.22
N ASN A 391 2.39 -14.99 -15.76
CA ASN A 391 2.45 -15.71 -14.49
C ASN A 391 2.29 -14.79 -13.26
N MET A 392 2.68 -13.50 -13.36
CA MET A 392 2.37 -12.53 -12.31
C MET A 392 0.86 -12.26 -12.18
N CYS A 393 0.16 -12.09 -13.29
CA CYS A 393 -1.27 -11.78 -13.34
C CYS A 393 -1.99 -12.63 -14.38
N PRO A 394 -2.30 -13.92 -14.09
CA PRO A 394 -2.84 -14.84 -15.08
C PRO A 394 -4.21 -14.44 -15.65
N ASN A 395 -4.95 -13.58 -14.97
CA ASN A 395 -6.26 -13.09 -15.42
C ASN A 395 -6.16 -12.00 -16.51
N ARG A 396 -4.97 -11.48 -16.82
CA ARG A 396 -4.77 -10.44 -17.84
C ARG A 396 -4.45 -11.04 -19.19
N PHE A 397 -4.85 -10.35 -20.29
CA PHE A 397 -4.78 -10.85 -21.67
C PHE A 397 -3.54 -10.35 -22.42
N ALA A 398 -3.07 -9.13 -22.14
CA ALA A 398 -2.01 -8.47 -22.90
C ALA A 398 -0.75 -9.34 -23.11
N PRO A 399 -0.20 -10.06 -22.11
CA PRO A 399 1.01 -10.84 -22.32
C PRO A 399 0.83 -11.97 -23.34
N LEU A 400 -0.31 -12.67 -23.28
CA LEU A 400 -0.59 -13.78 -24.22
C LEU A 400 -0.78 -13.29 -25.64
N CYS A 401 -1.43 -12.13 -25.82
CA CYS A 401 -1.58 -11.51 -27.14
C CYS A 401 -0.22 -11.09 -27.70
N ALA A 402 0.66 -10.52 -26.89
CA ALA A 402 2.01 -10.16 -27.31
C ALA A 402 2.85 -11.39 -27.72
N ILE A 403 2.76 -12.49 -26.96
CA ILE A 403 3.40 -13.77 -27.33
C ILE A 403 2.83 -14.31 -28.64
N TYR A 404 1.50 -14.21 -28.83
CA TYR A 404 0.84 -14.60 -30.07
C TYR A 404 1.41 -13.83 -31.27
N ASP A 405 1.57 -12.52 -31.16
CA ASP A 405 2.09 -11.68 -32.25
C ASP A 405 3.53 -12.05 -32.62
N ILE A 406 4.38 -12.39 -31.66
CA ILE A 406 5.73 -12.90 -31.93
C ILE A 406 5.66 -14.24 -32.71
N TYR A 407 4.88 -15.23 -32.25
CA TYR A 407 4.80 -16.51 -32.91
C TYR A 407 4.14 -16.40 -34.27
N LYS A 408 3.21 -15.47 -34.47
CA LYS A 408 2.62 -15.16 -35.77
C LYS A 408 3.67 -14.61 -36.73
N SER A 409 4.52 -13.68 -36.28
CA SER A 409 5.62 -13.13 -37.08
C SER A 409 6.64 -14.20 -37.48
N GLN A 410 6.85 -15.22 -36.66
CA GLN A 410 7.73 -16.37 -36.89
C GLN A 410 7.07 -17.46 -37.77
N GLY A 411 5.78 -17.32 -38.13
CA GLY A 411 5.03 -18.31 -38.87
C GLY A 411 4.74 -19.63 -38.11
N ASN A 412 4.85 -19.61 -36.78
CA ASN A 412 4.64 -20.80 -35.94
C ASN A 412 3.14 -21.07 -35.72
N ARG A 413 2.53 -21.71 -36.71
CA ARG A 413 1.08 -21.96 -36.73
C ARG A 413 0.56 -22.76 -35.54
N GLU A 414 1.33 -23.77 -35.11
CA GLU A 414 0.93 -24.62 -33.98
C GLU A 414 0.82 -23.85 -32.67
N LYS A 415 1.87 -23.08 -32.32
CA LYS A 415 1.87 -22.24 -31.11
C LYS A 415 0.79 -21.15 -31.17
N CYS A 416 0.55 -20.57 -32.35
CA CYS A 416 -0.54 -19.59 -32.51
C CYS A 416 -1.91 -20.22 -32.23
N MET A 417 -2.20 -21.41 -32.76
CA MET A 417 -3.48 -22.10 -32.52
C MET A 417 -3.69 -22.43 -31.04
N ASN A 418 -2.65 -22.85 -30.34
CA ASN A 418 -2.72 -23.17 -28.92
C ASN A 418 -3.02 -21.91 -28.07
N LEU A 419 -2.34 -20.79 -28.38
CA LEU A 419 -2.58 -19.51 -27.70
C LEU A 419 -3.98 -18.93 -27.99
N ILE A 420 -4.46 -19.04 -29.23
CA ILE A 420 -5.82 -18.62 -29.57
C ILE A 420 -6.84 -19.35 -28.68
N LYS A 421 -6.74 -20.67 -28.56
CA LYS A 421 -7.64 -21.47 -27.74
C LYS A 421 -7.53 -21.02 -26.27
N GLU A 422 -6.32 -20.90 -25.73
CA GLU A 422 -6.09 -20.47 -24.35
C GLU A 422 -6.70 -19.10 -24.07
N ILE A 423 -6.53 -18.12 -24.99
CA ILE A 423 -7.05 -16.76 -24.81
C ILE A 423 -8.59 -16.75 -24.89
N LEU A 424 -9.18 -17.49 -25.82
CA LEU A 424 -10.63 -17.53 -26.01
C LEU A 424 -11.35 -18.28 -24.87
N ASP A 425 -10.71 -19.30 -24.29
CA ASP A 425 -11.24 -20.07 -23.16
C ASP A 425 -11.05 -19.35 -21.81
N LYS A 426 -10.21 -18.31 -21.76
CA LYS A 426 -9.90 -17.57 -20.53
C LYS A 426 -11.10 -16.77 -20.03
N PRO A 427 -11.49 -16.90 -18.72
CA PRO A 427 -12.56 -16.11 -18.14
C PRO A 427 -12.17 -14.63 -18.01
N ILE A 428 -13.12 -13.75 -18.30
CA ILE A 428 -12.93 -12.28 -18.20
C ILE A 428 -13.26 -11.83 -16.76
N LYS A 429 -12.25 -11.36 -16.03
CA LYS A 429 -12.43 -10.81 -14.66
C LYS A 429 -13.12 -9.45 -14.67
N VAL A 430 -12.66 -8.56 -15.53
CA VAL A 430 -13.18 -7.19 -15.69
C VAL A 430 -13.42 -6.92 -17.16
N PRO A 431 -14.68 -6.76 -17.58
CA PRO A 431 -15.01 -6.45 -18.98
C PRO A 431 -14.70 -4.96 -19.26
N SER A 432 -13.42 -4.61 -19.37
CA SER A 432 -12.99 -3.28 -19.80
C SER A 432 -12.90 -3.22 -21.32
N ARG A 433 -12.91 -1.99 -21.88
CA ARG A 433 -12.72 -1.77 -23.31
C ARG A 433 -11.44 -2.43 -23.81
N ALA A 434 -10.31 -2.22 -23.11
CA ALA A 434 -9.02 -2.82 -23.48
C ALA A 434 -9.09 -4.36 -23.46
N THR A 435 -9.74 -4.96 -22.46
CA THR A 435 -9.91 -6.43 -22.40
C THR A 435 -10.71 -6.94 -23.58
N MET A 436 -11.79 -6.25 -23.96
CA MET A 436 -12.62 -6.66 -25.10
C MET A 436 -11.88 -6.48 -26.43
N GLU A 437 -11.08 -5.44 -26.58
CA GLU A 437 -10.23 -5.23 -27.76
C GLU A 437 -9.25 -6.40 -27.98
N TYR A 438 -8.60 -6.90 -26.91
CA TYR A 438 -7.73 -8.09 -26.99
C TYR A 438 -8.50 -9.35 -27.42
N VAL A 439 -9.65 -9.60 -26.80
CA VAL A 439 -10.48 -10.78 -27.11
C VAL A 439 -11.00 -10.71 -28.54
N ASP A 440 -11.47 -9.55 -28.99
CA ASP A 440 -12.00 -9.38 -30.37
C ASP A 440 -10.89 -9.47 -31.43
N TYR A 441 -9.68 -8.96 -31.10
CA TYR A 441 -8.50 -9.15 -31.94
C TYR A 441 -8.23 -10.65 -32.16
N ILE A 442 -8.08 -11.41 -31.07
CA ILE A 442 -7.80 -12.86 -31.16
C ILE A 442 -8.94 -13.63 -31.82
N ARG A 443 -10.20 -13.25 -31.57
CA ARG A 443 -11.37 -13.85 -32.25
C ARG A 443 -11.35 -13.60 -33.76
N SER A 444 -10.89 -12.44 -34.20
CA SER A 444 -10.70 -12.14 -35.61
C SER A 444 -9.59 -13.00 -36.24
N GLU A 445 -8.50 -13.21 -35.49
CA GLU A 445 -7.37 -14.04 -35.90
C GLU A 445 -7.74 -15.54 -35.96
N ALA A 446 -8.59 -16.03 -35.06
CA ALA A 446 -9.04 -17.42 -35.01
C ALA A 446 -9.65 -17.89 -36.35
N LYS A 447 -10.35 -16.98 -37.06
CA LYS A 447 -10.90 -17.26 -38.41
C LYS A 447 -9.83 -17.68 -39.44
N ASN A 448 -8.61 -17.14 -39.32
CA ASN A 448 -7.49 -17.46 -40.20
C ASN A 448 -6.94 -18.89 -39.96
N TYR A 449 -7.30 -19.48 -38.84
CA TYR A 449 -6.88 -20.83 -38.42
C TYR A 449 -8.02 -21.84 -38.45
N ASN A 450 -9.23 -21.47 -38.94
CA ASN A 450 -10.46 -22.27 -38.93
C ASN A 450 -10.87 -22.73 -37.51
N LEU A 451 -10.70 -21.85 -36.52
CA LEU A 451 -11.08 -22.04 -35.13
C LEU A 451 -12.31 -21.22 -34.77
#